data_db2bcc426ac434ec5edb982793907604
#
_entry.id   db2bcc426ac434ec5edb982793907604
#
_cell.length_a   1.000
_cell.length_b   1.000
_cell.length_c   1.000
_cell.angle_alpha   90.00
_cell.angle_beta   90.00
_cell.angle_gamma   90.00
#
_symmetry.space_group_name_H-M   'P 1'
#
loop_
_entity.id
_entity.type
_entity.pdbx_description
1 polymer ?
#
loop_
_entity_poly.entity_id
_entity_poly.type
_entity_poly.pdbx_seq_one_letter_code
_entity_poly.pdbx_strand_id
1 'polypeptide(L)'
;MANSSPAVVNEITGRAWIRNSDGSLTELHQGSKVPAGSDIVTASGATVALQVENGMPIVIGEGRAVAVTEDMAGPLADPTEAAVAAPKGTDSDRLLAALQVGQDPFDVLDPTAATLTGGSGDDGGGSFVRLARILETTSPLDLAYPNPGRGADTIDRASSGAGGDGGAAGDNNNAPLAINDVARTDEKSAVRGNLLINDSDPDGDPLSLVSINGRPMMPNGVAVTGSNGGTFIVQPDGSYVFVPGTSFQHLPEGQTTTTTISYVVTDPSGATSTATVEVTVVGVNDPAQITAAKPGDDAGTVKEDEVSTANGKLNVVDADDGQSFFVAVADRAGVHGTFSIDANGNWVYNLNQADPRVQALAVGEKLTETFTVTTADGTTGTVTITINGTNDAPTISGEAAGDVKEDGAQEVSGQLAKQDVDTSDT
;
A
#
# COMPACT_ATOMS: atom_id res chain seq x y z
N MET A 1 8.95 19.02 38.79
CA MET A 1 9.14 18.64 37.38
C MET A 1 8.11 17.58 37.08
N ALA A 2 7.11 17.91 36.25
CA ALA A 2 6.03 16.99 35.93
C ALA A 2 6.62 15.90 35.03
N ASN A 3 6.58 14.63 35.46
CA ASN A 3 6.88 13.48 34.63
C ASN A 3 5.78 13.38 33.55
N SER A 4 6.01 13.95 32.38
CA SER A 4 5.22 13.63 31.21
C SER A 4 5.49 12.18 30.84
N SER A 5 4.43 11.35 30.75
CA SER A 5 4.53 10.00 30.25
C SER A 5 4.36 10.07 28.73
N PRO A 6 5.43 9.94 27.93
CA PRO A 6 5.36 10.20 26.50
C PRO A 6 4.60 9.13 25.73
N ALA A 7 4.39 7.94 26.30
CA ALA A 7 3.67 6.87 25.63
C ALA A 7 2.82 6.02 26.59
N VAL A 8 1.76 5.43 26.03
CA VAL A 8 0.88 4.47 26.71
C VAL A 8 0.79 3.22 25.85
N VAL A 9 0.84 2.03 26.47
CA VAL A 9 0.65 0.76 25.77
C VAL A 9 -0.81 0.65 25.34
N ASN A 10 -1.07 0.71 24.04
CA ASN A 10 -2.40 0.60 23.46
C ASN A 10 -2.81 -0.87 23.28
N GLU A 11 -1.87 -1.69 22.80
CA GLU A 11 -2.08 -3.12 22.57
C GLU A 11 -0.79 -3.88 22.85
N ILE A 12 -0.91 -5.09 23.39
CA ILE A 12 0.20 -5.98 23.68
C ILE A 12 -0.18 -7.41 23.35
N THR A 13 0.64 -8.10 22.56
CA THR A 13 0.55 -9.53 22.29
C THR A 13 1.81 -10.19 22.82
N GLY A 14 1.69 -11.26 23.61
CA GLY A 14 2.83 -11.87 24.27
C GLY A 14 3.32 -11.10 25.51
N ARG A 15 4.59 -11.21 25.86
CA ARG A 15 5.18 -10.60 27.06
C ARG A 15 6.21 -9.54 26.70
N ALA A 16 6.12 -8.39 27.37
CA ALA A 16 7.11 -7.33 27.25
C ALA A 16 7.35 -6.63 28.61
N TRP A 17 8.47 -5.98 28.74
CA TRP A 17 8.90 -5.34 29.98
C TRP A 17 9.50 -3.95 29.71
N ILE A 18 9.38 -3.07 30.70
CA ILE A 18 10.23 -1.87 30.78
C ILE A 18 11.51 -2.24 31.55
N ARG A 19 12.65 -1.89 31.00
CA ARG A 19 13.92 -1.91 31.72
C ARG A 19 14.09 -0.55 32.39
N ASN A 20 14.12 -0.59 33.71
CA ASN A 20 14.38 0.59 34.53
C ASN A 20 15.85 0.96 34.55
N SER A 21 16.18 2.18 34.99
CA SER A 21 17.56 2.66 35.07
C SER A 21 18.46 1.90 36.05
N ASP A 22 17.86 1.12 36.96
CA ASP A 22 18.55 0.22 37.88
C ASP A 22 18.76 -1.20 37.29
N GLY A 23 18.32 -1.43 36.04
CA GLY A 23 18.39 -2.71 35.35
C GLY A 23 17.24 -3.68 35.66
N SER A 24 16.34 -3.34 36.56
CA SER A 24 15.15 -4.15 36.87
C SER A 24 14.15 -4.12 35.69
N LEU A 25 13.40 -5.23 35.53
CA LEU A 25 12.38 -5.37 34.50
C LEU A 25 10.99 -5.31 35.14
N THR A 26 10.14 -4.39 34.65
CA THR A 26 8.73 -4.29 35.03
C THR A 26 7.86 -4.74 33.87
N GLU A 27 6.99 -5.73 34.05
CA GLU A 27 6.14 -6.28 33.00
C GLU A 27 5.10 -5.24 32.54
N LEU A 28 4.95 -5.12 31.21
CA LEU A 28 3.99 -4.23 30.57
C LEU A 28 2.64 -4.90 30.37
N HIS A 29 1.58 -4.14 30.57
CA HIS A 29 0.20 -4.51 30.30
C HIS A 29 -0.46 -3.42 29.45
N GLN A 30 -1.58 -3.74 28.81
CA GLN A 30 -2.38 -2.73 28.12
C GLN A 30 -2.77 -1.58 29.10
N GLY A 31 -2.56 -0.34 28.67
CA GLY A 31 -2.74 0.85 29.50
C GLY A 31 -1.53 1.24 30.35
N SER A 32 -0.44 0.46 30.36
CA SER A 32 0.80 0.81 31.08
C SER A 32 1.38 2.12 30.49
N LYS A 33 1.78 3.03 31.37
CA LYS A 33 2.48 4.27 30.97
C LYS A 33 3.96 4.00 30.87
N VAL A 34 4.57 4.45 29.79
CA VAL A 34 5.99 4.30 29.50
C VAL A 34 6.67 5.67 29.64
N PRO A 35 7.54 5.86 30.63
CA PRO A 35 8.28 7.12 30.80
C PRO A 35 9.32 7.32 29.69
N ALA A 36 9.63 8.57 29.37
CA ALA A 36 10.76 8.90 28.51
C ALA A 36 12.08 8.39 29.13
N GLY A 37 12.98 7.91 28.29
CA GLY A 37 14.28 7.35 28.74
C GLY A 37 14.19 5.90 29.22
N SER A 38 13.03 5.23 29.05
CA SER A 38 12.88 3.81 29.37
C SER A 38 13.15 2.94 28.14
N ASP A 39 13.72 1.75 28.36
CA ASP A 39 13.86 0.72 27.32
C ASP A 39 12.70 -0.27 27.41
N ILE A 40 12.00 -0.50 26.30
CA ILE A 40 11.01 -1.57 26.19
C ILE A 40 11.69 -2.79 25.59
N VAL A 41 11.52 -3.94 26.28
CA VAL A 41 12.07 -5.25 25.85
C VAL A 41 10.90 -6.17 25.54
N THR A 42 10.84 -6.72 24.33
CA THR A 42 9.80 -7.69 23.92
C THR A 42 10.37 -9.11 23.89
N ALA A 43 9.57 -10.10 24.33
CA ALA A 43 9.92 -11.51 24.17
C ALA A 43 9.78 -11.95 22.70
N SER A 44 10.30 -13.17 22.41
CA SER A 44 10.05 -13.81 21.11
C SER A 44 8.55 -14.06 20.93
N GLY A 45 7.98 -13.71 19.77
CA GLY A 45 6.55 -13.79 19.47
C GLY A 45 5.70 -12.69 20.10
N ALA A 46 6.30 -11.68 20.75
CA ALA A 46 5.58 -10.60 21.40
C ALA A 46 5.61 -9.31 20.56
N THR A 47 4.50 -8.56 20.56
CA THR A 47 4.41 -7.24 19.96
C THR A 47 3.78 -6.24 20.93
N VAL A 48 4.24 -5.00 20.91
CA VAL A 48 3.72 -3.90 21.73
C VAL A 48 3.39 -2.71 20.84
N ALA A 49 2.14 -2.26 20.85
CA ALA A 49 1.73 -1.01 20.24
C ALA A 49 1.67 0.10 21.28
N LEU A 50 2.42 1.16 21.06
CA LEU A 50 2.48 2.35 21.91
C LEU A 50 1.68 3.47 21.26
N GLN A 51 0.81 4.12 22.03
CA GLN A 51 0.20 5.39 21.67
C GLN A 51 1.02 6.53 22.30
N VAL A 52 1.58 7.38 21.44
CA VAL A 52 2.32 8.58 21.86
C VAL A 52 1.32 9.74 21.90
N GLU A 53 1.48 10.65 22.88
CA GLU A 53 0.64 11.85 22.99
C GLU A 53 0.89 12.73 21.76
N ASN A 54 -0.16 12.94 20.93
CA ASN A 54 -0.13 13.67 19.66
C ASN A 54 0.71 13.03 18.50
N GLY A 55 1.08 11.74 18.60
CA GLY A 55 1.84 11.01 17.58
C GLY A 55 1.11 9.82 16.97
N MET A 56 1.66 9.27 15.88
CA MET A 56 1.21 7.99 15.34
C MET A 56 1.56 6.85 16.29
N PRO A 57 0.73 5.78 16.36
CA PRO A 57 1.05 4.59 17.14
C PRO A 57 2.34 3.93 16.63
N ILE A 58 3.23 3.57 17.56
CA ILE A 58 4.50 2.89 17.27
C ILE A 58 4.34 1.42 17.62
N VAL A 59 4.64 0.52 16.68
CA VAL A 59 4.60 -0.93 16.93
C VAL A 59 6.02 -1.47 17.06
N ILE A 60 6.31 -2.10 18.22
CA ILE A 60 7.57 -2.77 18.51
C ILE A 60 7.37 -4.27 18.32
N GLY A 61 8.10 -4.87 17.39
CA GLY A 61 8.06 -6.31 17.11
C GLY A 61 8.80 -7.16 18.15
N GLU A 62 8.80 -8.46 17.92
CA GLU A 62 9.38 -9.47 18.80
C GLU A 62 10.90 -9.35 18.97
N GLY A 63 11.40 -9.75 20.15
CA GLY A 63 12.83 -9.92 20.44
C GLY A 63 13.63 -8.62 20.40
N ARG A 64 12.99 -7.44 20.55
CA ARG A 64 13.64 -6.14 20.44
C ARG A 64 13.74 -5.41 21.77
N ALA A 65 14.78 -4.60 21.89
CA ALA A 65 14.92 -3.59 22.95
C ALA A 65 14.89 -2.20 22.28
N VAL A 66 13.91 -1.36 22.63
CA VAL A 66 13.71 -0.03 22.03
C VAL A 66 13.66 1.01 23.13
N ALA A 67 14.53 2.03 23.03
CA ALA A 67 14.52 3.18 23.95
C ALA A 67 13.41 4.17 23.57
N VAL A 68 12.59 4.56 24.54
CA VAL A 68 11.55 5.59 24.39
C VAL A 68 12.17 6.94 24.71
N THR A 69 12.36 7.79 23.70
CA THR A 69 12.99 9.11 23.85
C THR A 69 11.93 10.22 23.97
N GLU A 70 12.31 11.38 24.52
CA GLU A 70 11.43 12.54 24.63
C GLU A 70 10.99 13.08 23.26
N ASP A 71 11.80 12.89 22.22
CA ASP A 71 11.53 13.35 20.85
C ASP A 71 10.37 12.59 20.17
N MET A 72 9.93 11.45 20.73
CA MET A 72 8.76 10.71 20.26
C MET A 72 7.44 11.44 20.57
N ALA A 73 7.43 12.42 21.49
CA ALA A 73 6.26 13.18 21.92
C ALA A 73 6.19 14.59 21.29
N GLY A 74 6.98 14.87 20.26
CA GLY A 74 6.95 16.17 19.58
C GLY A 74 5.62 16.45 18.88
N PRO A 75 5.17 17.72 18.81
CA PRO A 75 3.96 18.06 18.09
C PRO A 75 4.09 17.68 16.62
N LEU A 76 3.02 17.09 16.05
CA LEU A 76 2.88 16.91 14.61
C LEU A 76 3.11 18.28 13.95
N ALA A 77 3.96 18.32 12.92
CA ALA A 77 4.09 19.50 12.08
C ALA A 77 2.70 19.95 11.62
N ASP A 78 2.41 21.24 11.76
CA ASP A 78 1.14 21.85 11.39
C ASP A 78 0.80 21.49 9.94
N PRO A 79 -0.35 20.86 9.62
CA PRO A 79 -0.72 20.52 8.27
C PRO A 79 -0.84 21.72 7.32
N THR A 80 -0.82 22.95 7.86
CA THR A 80 -0.75 24.17 7.04
C THR A 80 0.66 24.48 6.53
N GLU A 81 1.73 23.94 7.11
CA GLU A 81 3.10 24.06 6.56
C GLU A 81 3.39 23.09 5.39
N ALA A 82 2.56 22.08 5.16
CA ALA A 82 2.69 21.17 4.02
C ALA A 82 2.22 21.77 2.68
N ALA A 83 1.66 22.98 2.69
CA ALA A 83 1.33 23.73 1.47
C ALA A 83 2.53 24.55 0.98
N VAL A 84 3.67 23.90 0.73
CA VAL A 84 4.72 24.54 -0.05
C VAL A 84 4.21 24.64 -1.48
N ALA A 85 3.87 25.84 -1.89
CA ALA A 85 3.63 26.15 -3.29
C ALA A 85 4.82 25.63 -4.11
N ALA A 86 4.55 24.80 -5.11
CA ALA A 86 5.60 24.27 -5.99
C ALA A 86 6.45 25.44 -6.49
N PRO A 87 7.76 25.44 -6.28
CA PRO A 87 8.63 26.52 -6.72
C PRO A 87 8.60 26.55 -8.25
N LYS A 88 8.11 27.64 -8.80
CA LYS A 88 8.11 27.89 -10.25
C LYS A 88 9.54 28.14 -10.69
N GLY A 89 10.04 27.33 -11.62
CA GLY A 89 11.35 27.53 -12.27
C GLY A 89 12.50 26.73 -11.68
N THR A 90 12.24 25.59 -11.06
CA THR A 90 13.24 24.67 -10.54
C THR A 90 13.68 23.61 -11.56
N ASP A 91 14.79 22.95 -11.28
CA ASP A 91 15.33 21.85 -12.09
C ASP A 91 14.29 20.73 -12.30
N SER A 92 13.29 20.59 -11.42
CA SER A 92 12.16 19.68 -11.58
C SER A 92 11.26 20.01 -12.77
N ASP A 93 11.02 21.30 -13.06
CA ASP A 93 10.21 21.71 -14.22
C ASP A 93 10.97 21.48 -15.54
N ARG A 94 12.31 21.61 -15.51
CA ARG A 94 13.18 21.30 -16.63
C ARG A 94 13.25 19.80 -16.90
N LEU A 95 13.28 19.00 -15.84
CA LEU A 95 13.26 17.54 -15.91
C LEU A 95 11.95 17.01 -16.50
N LEU A 96 10.81 17.54 -16.05
CA LEU A 96 9.49 17.21 -16.59
C LEU A 96 9.33 17.61 -18.06
N ALA A 97 9.87 18.78 -18.45
CA ALA A 97 9.85 19.24 -19.84
C ALA A 97 10.74 18.37 -20.75
N ALA A 98 11.92 17.95 -20.27
CA ALA A 98 12.82 17.05 -21.01
C ALA A 98 12.21 15.66 -21.23
N LEU A 99 11.54 15.11 -20.21
CA LEU A 99 10.82 13.83 -20.30
C LEU A 99 9.64 13.88 -21.27
N GLN A 100 8.93 15.01 -21.37
CA GLN A 100 7.82 15.17 -22.32
C GLN A 100 8.27 15.29 -23.78
N VAL A 101 9.52 15.68 -24.03
CA VAL A 101 10.08 15.87 -25.38
C VAL A 101 10.98 14.68 -25.78
N GLY A 102 11.18 13.69 -24.89
CA GLY A 102 12.00 12.50 -25.17
C GLY A 102 13.51 12.78 -25.18
N GLN A 103 13.96 13.85 -24.51
CA GLN A 103 15.38 14.16 -24.31
C GLN A 103 15.88 13.48 -23.02
N ASP A 104 17.18 13.12 -23.01
CA ASP A 104 17.81 12.54 -21.82
C ASP A 104 17.80 13.57 -20.69
N PRO A 105 17.18 13.25 -19.52
CA PRO A 105 17.11 14.17 -18.40
C PRO A 105 18.48 14.59 -17.84
N PHE A 106 19.50 13.79 -18.05
CA PHE A 106 20.86 14.05 -17.56
C PHE A 106 21.65 15.06 -18.42
N ASP A 107 21.22 15.29 -19.67
CA ASP A 107 21.81 16.31 -20.54
C ASP A 107 21.33 17.74 -20.23
N VAL A 108 20.28 17.88 -19.40
CA VAL A 108 19.64 19.15 -19.06
C VAL A 108 20.02 19.67 -17.67
N LEU A 109 20.59 18.80 -16.84
CA LEU A 109 21.07 19.15 -15.51
C LEU A 109 22.59 19.40 -15.54
N ASP A 110 22.98 20.63 -15.24
CA ASP A 110 24.40 20.99 -15.06
C ASP A 110 24.96 20.16 -13.89
N PRO A 111 26.09 19.42 -14.03
CA PRO A 111 26.69 18.67 -12.95
C PRO A 111 27.39 19.63 -11.99
N THR A 112 26.67 20.31 -11.13
CA THR A 112 27.24 21.04 -10.02
C THR A 112 27.74 20.05 -8.98
N ALA A 113 29.00 19.74 -9.07
CA ALA A 113 29.76 19.06 -8.03
C ALA A 113 29.53 19.75 -6.69
N ALA A 114 29.04 19.00 -5.69
CA ALA A 114 29.02 19.42 -4.31
C ALA A 114 30.48 19.48 -3.82
N THR A 115 31.13 20.63 -3.97
CA THR A 115 32.39 20.92 -3.28
C THR A 115 32.07 21.30 -1.84
N LEU A 116 32.42 20.42 -0.90
CA LEU A 116 32.51 20.74 0.51
C LEU A 116 33.64 21.75 0.73
N THR A 117 33.29 23.03 0.84
CA THR A 117 34.21 24.03 1.42
C THR A 117 33.60 24.49 2.73
N GLY A 118 34.32 24.24 3.83
CA GLY A 118 33.98 24.73 5.15
C GLY A 118 34.07 26.26 5.20
N GLY A 119 33.04 26.90 5.75
CA GLY A 119 32.97 28.31 6.04
C GLY A 119 31.84 28.59 7.01
N SER A 120 32.18 29.03 8.20
CA SER A 120 31.27 29.52 9.23
C SER A 120 30.54 30.79 8.75
N GLY A 121 29.20 30.83 8.91
CA GLY A 121 28.37 32.01 8.67
C GLY A 121 26.91 31.71 8.94
N ASP A 122 26.41 32.44 9.86
CA ASP A 122 25.07 32.49 10.44
C ASP A 122 23.93 32.72 9.42
N ASP A 123 22.72 32.29 9.80
CA ASP A 123 21.39 32.62 9.28
C ASP A 123 20.85 31.89 8.02
N GLY A 124 19.75 31.15 8.25
CA GLY A 124 18.76 30.84 7.21
C GLY A 124 18.23 29.41 7.23
N GLY A 125 17.07 29.18 7.88
CA GLY A 125 16.35 27.92 8.03
C GLY A 125 16.29 27.01 6.83
N GLY A 126 16.86 25.82 6.98
CA GLY A 126 16.62 24.66 6.15
C GLY A 126 16.19 23.52 7.07
N SER A 127 14.90 23.23 7.04
CA SER A 127 14.32 22.11 7.78
C SER A 127 14.75 20.80 7.13
N PHE A 128 15.78 20.18 7.66
CA PHE A 128 16.14 18.81 7.28
C PHE A 128 15.30 17.84 8.11
N VAL A 129 14.56 16.97 7.45
CA VAL A 129 13.95 15.80 8.10
C VAL A 129 15.08 14.96 8.69
N ARG A 130 15.23 15.03 10.02
CA ARG A 130 16.11 14.12 10.75
C ARG A 130 15.44 12.76 10.81
N LEU A 131 15.89 11.83 9.98
CA LEU A 131 15.69 10.42 10.24
C LEU A 131 16.35 10.07 11.56
N ALA A 132 15.55 9.71 12.57
CA ALA A 132 16.06 9.20 13.83
C ALA A 132 16.90 7.94 13.56
N ARG A 133 18.19 8.00 13.83
CA ARG A 133 19.07 6.85 13.77
C ARG A 133 18.71 5.94 14.94
N ILE A 134 18.14 4.78 14.68
CA ILE A 134 18.02 3.71 15.65
C ILE A 134 19.42 3.13 15.83
N LEU A 135 20.05 3.41 16.96
CA LEU A 135 21.28 2.74 17.36
C LEU A 135 20.90 1.40 18.01
N GLU A 136 20.97 0.34 17.23
CA GLU A 136 20.82 -1.02 17.72
C GLU A 136 22.16 -1.44 18.35
N THR A 137 22.24 -1.50 19.67
CA THR A 137 23.37 -2.13 20.37
C THR A 137 22.98 -3.57 20.65
N THR A 138 23.39 -4.48 19.77
CA THR A 138 23.35 -5.91 20.04
C THR A 138 24.54 -6.28 20.94
N SER A 139 24.30 -6.58 22.23
CA SER A 139 25.27 -7.30 23.02
C SER A 139 25.29 -8.76 22.57
N PRO A 140 26.46 -9.33 22.23
CA PRO A 140 26.53 -10.75 21.92
C PRO A 140 26.14 -11.54 23.18
N LEU A 141 25.10 -12.35 23.09
CA LEU A 141 24.80 -13.38 24.07
C LEU A 141 25.93 -14.43 23.96
N ASP A 142 26.76 -14.54 25.00
CA ASP A 142 27.67 -15.67 25.18
C ASP A 142 26.89 -16.96 25.32
N LEU A 143 26.60 -17.63 24.21
CA LEU A 143 26.13 -19.00 24.17
C LEU A 143 27.36 -19.93 24.30
N ALA A 144 27.70 -20.28 25.54
CA ALA A 144 28.63 -21.36 25.80
C ALA A 144 28.01 -22.69 25.41
N TYR A 145 28.33 -23.21 24.24
CA TYR A 145 28.06 -24.62 23.89
C TYR A 145 29.05 -25.52 24.64
N PRO A 146 28.62 -26.60 25.31
CA PRO A 146 29.50 -27.59 25.85
C PRO A 146 30.18 -28.33 24.71
N ASN A 147 31.51 -28.19 24.64
CA ASN A 147 32.38 -28.85 23.69
C ASN A 147 32.47 -30.35 24.07
N PRO A 148 31.99 -31.31 23.26
CA PRO A 148 32.29 -32.73 23.55
C PRO A 148 33.77 -32.96 23.23
N GLY A 149 34.50 -33.38 24.26
CA GLY A 149 35.93 -33.53 24.27
C GLY A 149 36.51 -34.24 23.04
N ARG A 150 37.43 -33.55 22.37
CA ARG A 150 38.40 -34.19 21.50
C ARG A 150 39.57 -34.65 22.38
N GLY A 151 39.80 -35.99 22.36
CA GLY A 151 41.00 -36.58 22.88
C GLY A 151 42.24 -35.98 22.23
N ALA A 152 43.22 -35.71 23.05
CA ALA A 152 44.52 -35.31 22.61
C ALA A 152 45.19 -36.44 21.82
N ASP A 153 45.23 -36.32 20.50
CA ASP A 153 46.19 -37.09 19.69
C ASP A 153 47.50 -36.32 19.66
N THR A 154 48.44 -36.82 20.41
CA THR A 154 49.85 -36.44 20.33
C THR A 154 50.43 -36.93 19.01
N ILE A 155 50.61 -36.02 18.06
CA ILE A 155 51.36 -36.32 16.86
C ILE A 155 52.86 -36.15 17.20
N ASP A 156 53.53 -37.31 17.21
CA ASP A 156 54.94 -37.44 17.33
C ASP A 156 55.69 -36.66 16.22
N ARG A 157 56.48 -35.65 16.62
CA ARG A 157 57.30 -34.86 15.72
C ARG A 157 58.59 -35.62 15.49
N ALA A 158 58.63 -36.47 14.47
CA ALA A 158 59.90 -37.01 13.99
C ALA A 158 60.60 -35.96 13.13
N SER A 159 61.68 -35.40 13.71
CA SER A 159 62.69 -34.66 12.97
C SER A 159 63.61 -35.63 12.21
N SER A 160 63.67 -35.49 10.90
CA SER A 160 64.99 -35.83 10.20
C SER A 160 64.89 -35.37 8.73
N GLY A 161 65.98 -34.68 8.32
CA GLY A 161 66.54 -34.77 6.99
C GLY A 161 66.35 -33.56 6.07
N ALA A 162 67.40 -32.78 6.02
CA ALA A 162 67.69 -31.81 4.97
C ALA A 162 67.66 -32.46 3.58
N GLY A 163 66.85 -31.88 2.67
CA GLY A 163 66.89 -32.13 1.26
C GLY A 163 66.14 -30.97 0.58
N GLY A 164 66.92 -30.05 0.02
CA GLY A 164 66.38 -28.93 -0.71
C GLY A 164 65.67 -29.40 -1.95
N ASP A 165 64.46 -28.95 -2.12
CA ASP A 165 63.86 -28.80 -3.43
C ASP A 165 62.93 -27.59 -3.34
N GLY A 166 63.10 -26.66 -4.27
CA GLY A 166 62.32 -25.43 -4.33
C GLY A 166 60.89 -25.75 -4.73
N GLY A 167 60.07 -26.26 -3.79
CA GLY A 167 58.65 -26.32 -3.92
C GLY A 167 58.09 -24.91 -3.69
N ALA A 168 57.39 -24.37 -4.64
CA ALA A 168 56.60 -23.18 -4.47
C ALA A 168 55.83 -23.29 -3.15
N ALA A 169 55.95 -22.29 -2.30
CA ALA A 169 55.09 -22.15 -1.13
C ALA A 169 53.64 -22.29 -1.64
N GLY A 170 52.96 -23.38 -1.25
CA GLY A 170 51.55 -23.53 -1.59
C GLY A 170 50.84 -22.33 -1.02
N ASP A 171 50.26 -21.57 -1.89
CA ASP A 171 49.40 -20.47 -1.53
C ASP A 171 48.25 -21.06 -0.73
N ASN A 172 48.22 -20.78 0.56
CA ASN A 172 47.13 -21.25 1.44
C ASN A 172 45.88 -20.38 1.26
N ASN A 173 45.50 -20.14 0.01
CA ASN A 173 44.31 -19.37 -0.29
C ASN A 173 43.08 -20.15 0.10
N ASN A 174 42.18 -19.53 0.85
CA ASN A 174 40.86 -20.01 1.14
C ASN A 174 39.87 -19.36 0.16
N ALA A 175 38.81 -20.07 -0.22
CA ALA A 175 37.78 -19.53 -1.10
C ALA A 175 36.94 -18.50 -0.35
N PRO A 176 36.35 -17.52 -1.08
CA PRO A 176 35.39 -16.57 -0.52
C PRO A 176 34.22 -17.25 0.15
N LEU A 177 33.64 -16.58 1.13
CA LEU A 177 32.38 -16.94 1.77
C LEU A 177 31.28 -15.96 1.29
N ALA A 178 30.54 -16.36 0.27
CA ALA A 178 29.36 -15.62 -0.17
C ALA A 178 28.14 -16.01 0.68
N ILE A 179 27.39 -15.02 1.14
CA ILE A 179 26.22 -15.17 2.01
C ILE A 179 24.99 -14.63 1.31
N ASN A 180 23.88 -15.39 1.34
CA ASN A 180 22.64 -14.98 0.71
C ASN A 180 22.14 -13.63 1.25
N ASP A 181 21.63 -12.81 0.34
CA ASP A 181 21.00 -11.53 0.61
C ASP A 181 19.48 -11.62 0.62
N VAL A 182 18.85 -10.74 1.37
CA VAL A 182 17.42 -10.58 1.37
C VAL A 182 17.04 -9.11 1.24
N ALA A 183 15.97 -8.82 0.49
CA ALA A 183 15.40 -7.50 0.38
C ALA A 183 13.87 -7.58 0.33
N ARG A 184 13.20 -6.45 0.55
CA ARG A 184 11.74 -6.34 0.50
C ARG A 184 11.36 -5.03 -0.17
N THR A 185 10.34 -5.08 -1.02
CA THR A 185 9.73 -3.92 -1.65
C THR A 185 8.25 -4.18 -1.91
N ASP A 186 7.52 -3.15 -2.29
CA ASP A 186 6.21 -3.33 -2.91
C ASP A 186 6.34 -3.49 -4.44
N GLU A 187 5.25 -3.85 -5.12
CA GLU A 187 5.24 -4.07 -6.56
C GLU A 187 5.41 -2.80 -7.40
N LYS A 188 5.23 -1.62 -6.79
CA LYS A 188 5.31 -0.30 -7.47
C LYS A 188 6.64 0.39 -7.24
N SER A 189 7.43 -0.08 -6.25
CA SER A 189 8.66 0.57 -5.81
C SER A 189 9.90 -0.25 -6.15
N ALA A 190 10.97 0.43 -6.59
CA ALA A 190 12.27 -0.21 -6.76
C ALA A 190 13.02 -0.29 -5.43
N VAL A 191 13.75 -1.38 -5.19
CA VAL A 191 14.64 -1.54 -4.04
C VAL A 191 16.10 -1.58 -4.48
N ARG A 192 16.98 -1.07 -3.63
CA ARG A 192 18.44 -1.00 -3.84
C ARG A 192 19.14 -1.79 -2.75
N GLY A 193 20.26 -2.40 -3.10
CA GLY A 193 21.13 -3.12 -2.18
C GLY A 193 22.55 -3.27 -2.74
N ASN A 194 23.35 -4.05 -2.04
CA ASN A 194 24.69 -4.43 -2.49
C ASN A 194 24.94 -5.88 -2.10
N LEU A 195 25.29 -6.72 -3.08
CA LEU A 195 25.50 -8.16 -2.96
C LEU A 195 26.73 -8.54 -2.14
N LEU A 196 27.73 -7.65 -2.05
CA LEU A 196 29.02 -7.94 -1.42
C LEU A 196 29.11 -7.47 0.04
N ILE A 197 28.05 -6.88 0.59
CA ILE A 197 28.14 -6.21 1.90
C ILE A 197 28.28 -7.20 3.07
N ASN A 198 27.77 -8.41 2.92
CA ASN A 198 27.77 -9.50 3.90
C ASN A 198 28.74 -10.62 3.49
N ASP A 199 29.34 -10.53 2.32
CA ASP A 199 30.35 -11.47 1.82
C ASP A 199 31.71 -11.16 2.43
N SER A 200 32.55 -12.18 2.60
CA SER A 200 33.87 -12.05 3.17
C SER A 200 34.83 -13.06 2.56
N ASP A 201 36.11 -12.79 2.73
CA ASP A 201 37.15 -13.73 2.43
C ASP A 201 37.94 -14.07 3.71
N PRO A 202 38.23 -15.37 4.00
CA PRO A 202 38.98 -15.77 5.19
C PRO A 202 40.42 -15.23 5.25
N ASP A 203 41.02 -14.95 4.09
CA ASP A 203 42.36 -14.41 3.97
C ASP A 203 42.35 -12.86 3.92
N GLY A 204 41.15 -12.26 3.88
CA GLY A 204 40.97 -10.82 3.80
C GLY A 204 41.12 -10.25 2.39
N ASP A 205 41.05 -11.08 1.38
CA ASP A 205 41.20 -10.70 -0.01
C ASP A 205 39.98 -9.91 -0.52
N PRO A 206 40.19 -8.97 -1.46
CA PRO A 206 39.09 -8.21 -2.04
C PRO A 206 38.25 -9.10 -2.95
N LEU A 207 36.90 -9.03 -2.79
CA LEU A 207 35.94 -9.78 -3.59
C LEU A 207 35.58 -9.03 -4.86
N SER A 208 35.33 -9.80 -5.92
CA SER A 208 34.83 -9.29 -7.21
C SER A 208 33.69 -10.16 -7.72
N LEU A 209 32.69 -9.55 -8.37
CA LEU A 209 31.61 -10.27 -9.04
C LEU A 209 32.06 -10.88 -10.36
N VAL A 210 31.82 -12.17 -10.54
CA VAL A 210 32.13 -12.92 -11.76
C VAL A 210 30.92 -12.96 -12.70
N SER A 211 29.76 -13.33 -12.15
CA SER A 211 28.56 -13.54 -12.97
C SER A 211 27.29 -13.40 -12.13
N ILE A 212 26.19 -13.08 -12.84
CA ILE A 212 24.82 -13.01 -12.31
C ILE A 212 23.93 -13.93 -13.15
N ASN A 213 23.25 -14.88 -12.53
CA ASN A 213 22.46 -15.93 -13.24
C ASN A 213 23.26 -16.57 -14.39
N GLY A 214 24.57 -16.82 -14.18
CA GLY A 214 25.48 -17.37 -15.19
C GLY A 214 25.89 -16.41 -16.32
N ARG A 215 25.42 -15.14 -16.31
CA ARG A 215 25.90 -14.10 -17.24
C ARG A 215 27.14 -13.43 -16.69
N PRO A 216 28.25 -13.34 -17.44
CA PRO A 216 29.44 -12.67 -16.99
C PRO A 216 29.18 -11.21 -16.60
N MET A 217 29.85 -10.76 -15.54
CA MET A 217 29.80 -9.34 -15.15
C MET A 217 30.50 -8.49 -16.22
N MET A 218 29.87 -7.40 -16.60
CA MET A 218 30.38 -6.42 -17.57
C MET A 218 30.79 -5.12 -16.88
N PRO A 219 31.72 -4.34 -17.45
CA PRO A 219 32.16 -3.07 -16.86
C PRO A 219 31.05 -2.06 -16.57
N ASN A 220 29.95 -2.09 -17.37
CA ASN A 220 28.78 -1.23 -17.21
C ASN A 220 27.62 -1.90 -16.48
N GLY A 221 27.90 -3.00 -15.77
CA GLY A 221 26.87 -3.78 -15.09
C GLY A 221 26.13 -4.75 -16.01
N VAL A 222 25.23 -5.54 -15.41
CA VAL A 222 24.41 -6.54 -16.11
C VAL A 222 22.95 -6.42 -15.64
N ALA A 223 22.03 -6.54 -16.59
CA ALA A 223 20.62 -6.64 -16.27
C ALA A 223 20.13 -8.08 -16.46
N VAL A 224 19.45 -8.61 -15.44
CA VAL A 224 18.89 -9.97 -15.44
C VAL A 224 17.48 -9.97 -14.91
N THR A 225 16.67 -10.90 -15.38
CA THR A 225 15.33 -11.14 -14.85
C THR A 225 15.40 -12.08 -13.66
N GLY A 226 14.66 -11.77 -12.61
CA GLY A 226 14.49 -12.65 -11.46
C GLY A 226 13.66 -13.89 -11.76
N SER A 227 13.70 -14.88 -10.89
CA SER A 227 13.04 -16.20 -11.07
C SER A 227 11.54 -16.09 -11.33
N ASN A 228 10.86 -15.13 -10.70
CA ASN A 228 9.43 -14.87 -10.85
C ASN A 228 9.13 -13.51 -11.51
N GLY A 229 10.10 -12.96 -12.27
CA GLY A 229 9.96 -11.68 -12.94
C GLY A 229 10.68 -10.54 -12.18
N GLY A 230 10.43 -9.32 -12.63
CA GLY A 230 11.21 -8.15 -12.23
C GLY A 230 12.61 -8.14 -12.83
N THR A 231 13.26 -7.00 -12.78
CA THR A 231 14.58 -6.81 -13.37
C THR A 231 15.58 -6.36 -12.31
N PHE A 232 16.67 -7.10 -12.17
CA PHE A 232 17.84 -6.71 -11.39
C PHE A 232 18.87 -6.07 -12.31
N ILE A 233 19.30 -4.88 -11.96
CA ILE A 233 20.41 -4.16 -12.62
C ILE A 233 21.57 -4.16 -11.62
N VAL A 234 22.59 -4.96 -11.89
CA VAL A 234 23.72 -5.17 -10.97
C VAL A 234 24.98 -4.53 -11.54
N GLN A 235 25.70 -3.77 -10.72
CA GLN A 235 26.96 -3.12 -11.07
C GLN A 235 28.17 -3.94 -10.61
N PRO A 236 29.38 -3.71 -11.19
CA PRO A 236 30.59 -4.44 -10.80
C PRO A 236 31.01 -4.28 -9.33
N ASP A 237 30.59 -3.20 -8.67
CA ASP A 237 30.85 -2.93 -7.24
C ASP A 237 29.88 -3.66 -6.30
N GLY A 238 29.03 -4.54 -6.85
CA GLY A 238 28.04 -5.29 -6.11
C GLY A 238 26.72 -4.54 -5.89
N SER A 239 26.66 -3.24 -6.14
CA SER A 239 25.41 -2.49 -6.01
C SER A 239 24.38 -2.98 -7.00
N TYR A 240 23.11 -3.07 -6.58
CA TYR A 240 22.02 -3.43 -7.45
C TYR A 240 20.78 -2.55 -7.25
N VAL A 241 19.98 -2.52 -8.30
CA VAL A 241 18.61 -2.01 -8.26
C VAL A 241 17.69 -3.13 -8.76
N PHE A 242 16.68 -3.46 -7.98
CA PHE A 242 15.60 -4.33 -8.43
C PHE A 242 14.38 -3.47 -8.75
N VAL A 243 13.81 -3.69 -9.94
CA VAL A 243 12.58 -3.04 -10.42
C VAL A 243 11.54 -4.12 -10.66
N PRO A 244 10.42 -4.14 -9.92
CA PRO A 244 9.37 -5.15 -10.07
C PRO A 244 8.74 -5.16 -11.47
N GLY A 245 8.51 -3.96 -12.04
CA GLY A 245 7.86 -3.82 -13.35
C GLY A 245 6.42 -4.34 -13.32
N THR A 246 5.95 -4.86 -14.46
CA THR A 246 4.56 -5.34 -14.60
C THR A 246 4.36 -6.79 -14.14
N SER A 247 5.42 -7.47 -13.73
CA SER A 247 5.36 -8.90 -13.39
C SER A 247 4.57 -9.20 -12.12
N PHE A 248 4.37 -8.21 -11.27
CA PHE A 248 3.80 -8.38 -9.92
C PHE A 248 2.50 -7.60 -9.70
N GLN A 249 2.03 -6.82 -10.68
CA GLN A 249 0.82 -5.99 -10.57
C GLN A 249 -0.48 -6.77 -10.41
N HIS A 250 -0.42 -8.09 -10.45
CA HIS A 250 -1.55 -8.97 -10.20
C HIS A 250 -1.68 -9.38 -8.72
N LEU A 251 -0.77 -8.90 -7.86
CA LEU A 251 -0.73 -9.27 -6.44
C LEU A 251 -1.70 -8.39 -5.64
N PRO A 252 -2.78 -8.96 -5.08
CA PRO A 252 -3.66 -8.25 -4.16
C PRO A 252 -2.91 -7.64 -2.97
N GLU A 253 -3.49 -6.59 -2.39
CA GLU A 253 -2.92 -5.90 -1.23
C GLU A 253 -2.48 -6.87 -0.12
N GLY A 254 -1.23 -6.73 0.31
CA GLY A 254 -0.62 -7.53 1.37
C GLY A 254 -0.20 -8.94 0.97
N GLN A 255 -0.57 -9.44 -0.21
CA GLN A 255 -0.01 -10.69 -0.72
C GLN A 255 1.46 -10.52 -1.08
N THR A 256 2.22 -11.60 -0.94
CA THR A 256 3.66 -11.56 -1.18
C THR A 256 4.09 -12.68 -2.12
N THR A 257 5.08 -12.37 -2.94
CA THR A 257 5.82 -13.36 -3.70
C THR A 257 7.31 -13.06 -3.60
N THR A 258 8.16 -14.02 -3.91
CA THR A 258 9.62 -13.82 -3.92
C THR A 258 10.18 -14.00 -5.32
N THR A 259 11.24 -13.27 -5.63
CA THR A 259 12.01 -13.43 -6.84
C THR A 259 13.50 -13.43 -6.51
N THR A 260 14.27 -14.28 -7.16
CA THR A 260 15.67 -14.53 -6.82
C THR A 260 16.57 -14.45 -8.05
N ILE A 261 17.82 -14.03 -7.82
CA ILE A 261 18.93 -14.23 -8.74
C ILE A 261 20.10 -14.87 -7.99
N SER A 262 20.98 -15.58 -8.70
CA SER A 262 22.24 -16.09 -8.17
C SER A 262 23.40 -15.23 -8.62
N TYR A 263 24.43 -15.12 -7.77
CA TYR A 263 25.67 -14.45 -8.13
C TYR A 263 26.89 -15.26 -7.69
N VAL A 264 27.99 -15.05 -8.40
CA VAL A 264 29.28 -15.69 -8.13
C VAL A 264 30.30 -14.61 -7.83
N VAL A 265 30.99 -14.76 -6.71
CA VAL A 265 32.11 -13.92 -6.33
C VAL A 265 33.43 -14.69 -6.48
N THR A 266 34.51 -13.96 -6.66
CA THR A 266 35.88 -14.51 -6.72
C THR A 266 36.83 -13.64 -5.93
N ASP A 267 37.88 -14.27 -5.43
CA ASP A 267 39.08 -13.62 -4.89
C ASP A 267 40.13 -13.38 -6.01
N PRO A 268 41.28 -12.75 -5.73
CA PRO A 268 42.36 -12.53 -6.70
C PRO A 268 43.04 -13.82 -7.17
N SER A 269 42.98 -14.91 -6.40
CA SER A 269 43.55 -16.21 -6.76
C SER A 269 42.68 -17.00 -7.76
N GLY A 270 41.39 -16.60 -7.91
CA GLY A 270 40.42 -17.25 -8.77
C GLY A 270 39.55 -18.28 -8.08
N ALA A 271 39.65 -18.44 -6.75
CA ALA A 271 38.70 -19.25 -6.00
C ALA A 271 37.32 -18.53 -5.96
N THR A 272 36.23 -19.29 -5.98
CA THR A 272 34.90 -18.73 -6.15
C THR A 272 33.91 -19.25 -5.12
N SER A 273 32.90 -18.43 -4.82
CA SER A 273 31.72 -18.80 -4.03
C SER A 273 30.44 -18.30 -4.69
N THR A 274 29.32 -18.94 -4.38
CA THR A 274 28.03 -18.61 -4.98
C THR A 274 27.00 -18.35 -3.89
N ALA A 275 26.23 -17.27 -4.06
CA ALA A 275 25.10 -16.96 -3.21
C ALA A 275 23.91 -16.46 -4.05
N THR A 276 22.82 -16.12 -3.38
CA THR A 276 21.59 -15.62 -4.00
C THR A 276 21.13 -14.34 -3.30
N VAL A 277 20.48 -13.46 -4.04
CA VAL A 277 19.64 -12.45 -3.44
C VAL A 277 18.17 -12.79 -3.69
N GLU A 278 17.39 -12.78 -2.62
CA GLU A 278 15.94 -12.97 -2.65
C GLU A 278 15.25 -11.64 -2.34
N VAL A 279 14.35 -11.22 -3.23
CA VAL A 279 13.52 -10.05 -3.01
C VAL A 279 12.09 -10.51 -2.79
N THR A 280 11.53 -10.15 -1.63
CA THR A 280 10.09 -10.27 -1.36
C THR A 280 9.37 -9.05 -1.92
N VAL A 281 8.44 -9.29 -2.84
CA VAL A 281 7.56 -8.26 -3.41
C VAL A 281 6.20 -8.37 -2.74
N VAL A 282 5.65 -7.23 -2.31
CA VAL A 282 4.35 -7.10 -1.64
C VAL A 282 3.37 -6.45 -2.59
N GLY A 283 2.21 -7.03 -2.77
CA GLY A 283 1.10 -6.43 -3.51
C GLY A 283 0.56 -5.19 -2.82
N VAL A 284 0.15 -4.23 -3.62
CA VAL A 284 -0.51 -2.97 -3.23
C VAL A 284 -1.73 -2.81 -4.10
N ASN A 285 -2.87 -2.58 -3.49
CA ASN A 285 -4.13 -2.46 -4.22
C ASN A 285 -4.02 -1.58 -5.48
N ASP A 286 -4.41 -2.12 -6.62
CA ASP A 286 -4.67 -1.42 -7.85
C ASP A 286 -6.18 -1.15 -7.95
N PRO A 287 -6.63 0.12 -8.07
CA PRO A 287 -8.06 0.39 -8.10
C PRO A 287 -8.74 -0.21 -9.32
N ALA A 288 -9.86 -0.89 -9.09
CA ALA A 288 -10.71 -1.41 -10.17
C ALA A 288 -11.19 -0.31 -11.11
N GLN A 289 -11.30 -0.61 -12.38
CA GLN A 289 -11.90 0.26 -13.39
C GLN A 289 -13.33 -0.21 -13.70
N ILE A 290 -14.31 0.65 -13.41
CA ILE A 290 -15.74 0.42 -13.68
C ILE A 290 -16.10 1.16 -14.97
N THR A 291 -16.74 0.46 -15.91
CA THR A 291 -17.22 1.04 -17.17
C THR A 291 -18.62 0.49 -17.50
N ALA A 292 -19.42 1.26 -18.22
CA ALA A 292 -20.65 0.75 -18.81
C ALA A 292 -20.32 -0.33 -19.87
N ALA A 293 -21.05 -1.44 -19.90
CA ALA A 293 -20.83 -2.48 -20.90
C ALA A 293 -21.21 -2.01 -22.31
N LYS A 294 -22.19 -1.12 -22.38
CA LYS A 294 -22.59 -0.35 -23.58
C LYS A 294 -22.83 1.10 -23.17
N PRO A 295 -22.72 2.04 -24.10
CA PRO A 295 -23.08 3.43 -23.80
C PRO A 295 -24.49 3.53 -23.18
N GLY A 296 -24.59 4.06 -21.97
CA GLY A 296 -25.83 4.23 -21.23
C GLY A 296 -26.17 3.10 -20.26
N ASP A 297 -25.40 2.02 -20.19
CA ASP A 297 -25.62 0.94 -19.22
C ASP A 297 -25.27 1.35 -17.76
N ASP A 298 -24.73 2.54 -17.56
CA ASP A 298 -24.52 3.20 -16.27
C ASP A 298 -25.73 4.06 -15.85
N ALA A 299 -26.79 4.04 -16.65
CA ALA A 299 -28.04 4.77 -16.41
C ALA A 299 -29.25 3.92 -16.81
N GLY A 300 -30.40 4.21 -16.20
CA GLY A 300 -31.68 3.59 -16.51
C GLY A 300 -32.80 4.61 -16.62
N THR A 301 -33.84 4.25 -17.35
CA THR A 301 -35.02 5.05 -17.46
C THR A 301 -36.26 4.19 -17.20
N VAL A 302 -37.10 4.63 -16.30
CA VAL A 302 -38.42 4.05 -16.03
C VAL A 302 -39.50 5.12 -16.25
N LYS A 303 -40.71 4.70 -16.40
CA LYS A 303 -41.86 5.58 -16.60
C LYS A 303 -43.01 5.11 -15.72
N GLU A 304 -43.61 6.05 -15.06
CA GLU A 304 -44.79 5.84 -14.27
C GLU A 304 -45.87 5.16 -15.10
N ASP A 305 -46.58 4.22 -14.52
CA ASP A 305 -47.70 3.45 -15.08
C ASP A 305 -47.41 2.64 -16.36
N GLU A 306 -46.21 2.82 -16.98
CA GLU A 306 -45.86 2.13 -18.21
C GLU A 306 -44.65 1.20 -18.05
N VAL A 307 -43.51 1.74 -17.63
CA VAL A 307 -42.22 1.01 -17.55
C VAL A 307 -41.69 1.01 -16.13
N SER A 308 -41.99 -0.06 -15.40
CA SER A 308 -41.62 -0.20 -13.98
C SER A 308 -40.21 -0.72 -13.74
N THR A 309 -39.49 -1.17 -14.77
CA THR A 309 -38.17 -1.81 -14.60
C THR A 309 -37.13 -1.24 -15.57
N ALA A 310 -35.96 -0.93 -15.07
CA ALA A 310 -34.76 -0.65 -15.87
C ALA A 310 -33.68 -1.66 -15.53
N ASN A 311 -32.81 -1.95 -16.48
CA ASN A 311 -31.67 -2.85 -16.30
C ASN A 311 -30.51 -2.41 -17.18
N GLY A 312 -29.33 -2.86 -16.83
CA GLY A 312 -28.10 -2.63 -17.58
C GLY A 312 -26.97 -3.52 -17.08
N LYS A 313 -25.79 -3.27 -17.60
CA LYS A 313 -24.58 -4.01 -17.21
C LYS A 313 -23.37 -3.10 -17.09
N LEU A 314 -22.70 -3.19 -15.97
CA LEU A 314 -21.37 -2.61 -15.77
C LEU A 314 -20.29 -3.69 -15.95
N ASN A 315 -19.15 -3.29 -16.48
CA ASN A 315 -17.95 -4.10 -16.49
C ASN A 315 -17.00 -3.58 -15.42
N VAL A 316 -16.24 -4.50 -14.85
CA VAL A 316 -15.13 -4.20 -13.94
C VAL A 316 -13.89 -4.92 -14.41
N VAL A 317 -12.77 -4.20 -14.39
CA VAL A 317 -11.43 -4.75 -14.64
C VAL A 317 -10.55 -4.30 -13.50
N ASP A 318 -9.89 -5.25 -12.89
CA ASP A 318 -8.93 -5.04 -11.83
C ASP A 318 -7.62 -5.73 -12.20
N ALA A 319 -6.50 -5.11 -11.87
CA ALA A 319 -5.18 -5.72 -12.09
C ALA A 319 -4.90 -6.82 -11.06
N ASP A 320 -5.45 -6.66 -9.85
CA ASP A 320 -5.27 -7.61 -8.76
C ASP A 320 -6.07 -8.89 -8.99
N ASP A 321 -5.41 -10.03 -8.84
CA ASP A 321 -6.02 -11.34 -9.04
C ASP A 321 -7.25 -11.54 -8.14
N GLY A 322 -8.36 -11.95 -8.78
CA GLY A 322 -9.59 -12.28 -8.07
C GLY A 322 -10.41 -11.08 -7.59
N GLN A 323 -10.16 -9.85 -8.06
CA GLN A 323 -10.90 -8.65 -7.64
C GLN A 323 -11.81 -8.07 -8.73
N SER A 324 -11.79 -8.60 -9.95
CA SER A 324 -12.62 -8.14 -11.09
C SER A 324 -14.10 -8.53 -10.96
N PHE A 325 -14.76 -8.19 -9.84
CA PHE A 325 -16.19 -8.42 -9.63
C PHE A 325 -16.83 -7.36 -8.73
N PHE A 326 -18.17 -7.22 -8.81
CA PHE A 326 -18.94 -6.35 -7.93
C PHE A 326 -19.37 -7.08 -6.65
N VAL A 327 -19.44 -6.34 -5.56
CA VAL A 327 -20.14 -6.79 -4.36
C VAL A 327 -21.63 -6.85 -4.67
N ALA A 328 -22.18 -8.05 -4.75
CA ALA A 328 -23.58 -8.26 -5.08
C ALA A 328 -24.50 -7.66 -4.00
N VAL A 329 -25.53 -6.97 -4.45
CA VAL A 329 -26.57 -6.36 -3.59
C VAL A 329 -27.93 -6.75 -4.15
N ALA A 330 -28.80 -7.29 -3.30
CA ALA A 330 -30.16 -7.64 -3.66
C ALA A 330 -31.15 -6.68 -2.99
N ASP A 331 -32.11 -6.20 -3.74
CA ASP A 331 -33.30 -5.43 -3.28
C ASP A 331 -32.95 -4.26 -2.35
N ARG A 332 -31.85 -3.56 -2.62
CA ARG A 332 -31.50 -2.35 -1.89
C ARG A 332 -32.60 -1.31 -2.06
N ALA A 333 -33.24 -0.94 -0.96
CA ALA A 333 -34.24 0.09 -0.97
C ALA A 333 -33.63 1.44 -1.39
N GLY A 334 -34.23 2.04 -2.39
CA GLY A 334 -34.05 3.42 -2.77
C GLY A 334 -35.16 4.32 -2.22
N VAL A 335 -35.23 5.53 -2.75
CA VAL A 335 -36.28 6.49 -2.40
C VAL A 335 -37.61 6.16 -3.12
N HIS A 336 -37.52 5.72 -4.38
CA HIS A 336 -38.64 5.50 -5.27
C HIS A 336 -38.77 4.05 -5.79
N GLY A 337 -37.85 3.16 -5.41
CA GLY A 337 -37.84 1.80 -5.90
C GLY A 337 -36.76 0.94 -5.21
N THR A 338 -36.44 -0.19 -5.83
CA THR A 338 -35.42 -1.10 -5.35
C THR A 338 -34.37 -1.37 -6.43
N PHE A 339 -33.13 -1.51 -6.02
CA PHE A 339 -31.99 -1.75 -6.89
C PHE A 339 -31.28 -3.04 -6.52
N SER A 340 -30.88 -3.83 -7.50
CA SER A 340 -30.07 -5.03 -7.34
C SER A 340 -28.92 -5.00 -8.35
N ILE A 341 -27.76 -5.52 -7.95
CA ILE A 341 -26.62 -5.78 -8.83
C ILE A 341 -25.99 -7.11 -8.46
N ASP A 342 -25.64 -7.92 -9.44
CA ASP A 342 -24.93 -9.18 -9.24
C ASP A 342 -23.40 -9.00 -9.33
N ALA A 343 -22.64 -10.04 -8.98
CA ALA A 343 -21.17 -10.02 -9.05
C ALA A 343 -20.62 -9.82 -10.46
N ASN A 344 -21.40 -10.08 -11.50
CA ASN A 344 -21.02 -9.88 -12.90
C ASN A 344 -21.39 -8.48 -13.44
N GLY A 345 -21.92 -7.61 -12.57
CA GLY A 345 -22.31 -6.25 -12.89
C GLY A 345 -23.67 -6.10 -13.59
N ASN A 346 -24.47 -7.17 -13.70
CA ASN A 346 -25.84 -7.03 -14.19
C ASN A 346 -26.68 -6.38 -13.09
N TRP A 347 -27.29 -5.25 -13.40
CA TRP A 347 -28.13 -4.53 -12.45
C TRP A 347 -29.58 -4.43 -12.94
N VAL A 348 -30.48 -4.35 -11.98
CA VAL A 348 -31.92 -4.17 -12.19
C VAL A 348 -32.44 -3.16 -11.17
N TYR A 349 -33.24 -2.24 -11.63
CA TYR A 349 -34.06 -1.33 -10.83
C TYR A 349 -35.51 -1.59 -11.03
N ASN A 350 -36.29 -1.67 -9.95
CA ASN A 350 -37.73 -1.82 -9.96
C ASN A 350 -38.38 -0.59 -9.30
N LEU A 351 -39.16 0.16 -10.06
CA LEU A 351 -39.88 1.33 -9.60
C LEU A 351 -41.05 0.91 -8.67
N ASN A 352 -41.20 1.60 -7.55
CA ASN A 352 -42.39 1.49 -6.72
C ASN A 352 -43.51 2.35 -7.30
N GLN A 353 -44.38 1.77 -8.11
CA GLN A 353 -45.52 2.43 -8.71
C GLN A 353 -46.56 2.95 -7.68
N ALA A 354 -46.51 2.48 -6.42
CA ALA A 354 -47.37 2.97 -5.35
C ALA A 354 -46.77 4.16 -4.56
N ASP A 355 -45.59 4.67 -4.93
CA ASP A 355 -45.01 5.86 -4.28
C ASP A 355 -45.84 7.11 -4.70
N PRO A 356 -46.45 7.83 -3.74
CA PRO A 356 -47.24 9.02 -4.07
C PRO A 356 -46.47 10.13 -4.77
N ARG A 357 -45.11 10.16 -4.61
CA ARG A 357 -44.26 11.15 -5.28
C ARG A 357 -44.01 10.80 -6.74
N VAL A 358 -44.05 9.52 -7.06
CA VAL A 358 -43.98 9.03 -8.44
C VAL A 358 -45.31 9.31 -9.12
N GLN A 359 -46.41 8.94 -8.47
CA GLN A 359 -47.78 9.14 -8.97
C GLN A 359 -48.20 10.63 -9.12
N ALA A 360 -47.47 11.55 -8.54
CA ALA A 360 -47.69 12.98 -8.66
C ALA A 360 -46.93 13.67 -9.79
N LEU A 361 -46.22 12.88 -10.63
CA LEU A 361 -45.42 13.40 -11.74
C LEU A 361 -46.26 13.59 -13.01
N ALA A 362 -46.50 14.82 -13.38
CA ALA A 362 -47.12 15.12 -14.67
C ALA A 362 -46.23 14.83 -15.88
N VAL A 363 -46.79 14.86 -17.07
CA VAL A 363 -46.05 14.68 -18.34
C VAL A 363 -44.87 15.66 -18.42
N GLY A 364 -43.65 15.11 -18.60
CA GLY A 364 -42.41 15.88 -18.74
C GLY A 364 -41.71 16.15 -17.44
N GLU A 365 -42.36 15.93 -16.29
CA GLU A 365 -41.69 15.96 -14.98
C GLU A 365 -40.83 14.70 -14.77
N LYS A 366 -39.76 14.83 -13.96
CA LYS A 366 -38.78 13.75 -13.76
C LYS A 366 -38.29 13.76 -12.34
N LEU A 367 -38.06 12.55 -11.82
CA LEU A 367 -37.22 12.32 -10.63
C LEU A 367 -35.97 11.57 -11.03
N THR A 368 -34.94 11.72 -10.25
CA THR A 368 -33.69 10.97 -10.43
C THR A 368 -33.29 10.31 -9.13
N GLU A 369 -32.78 9.08 -9.23
CA GLU A 369 -32.28 8.31 -8.13
C GLU A 369 -30.91 7.73 -8.50
N THR A 370 -29.95 7.73 -7.57
CA THR A 370 -28.58 7.25 -7.84
C THR A 370 -28.21 6.17 -6.85
N PHE A 371 -27.68 5.07 -7.37
CA PHE A 371 -27.20 3.94 -6.59
C PHE A 371 -25.70 3.81 -6.73
N THR A 372 -25.00 3.76 -5.58
CA THR A 372 -23.58 3.45 -5.54
C THR A 372 -23.41 1.94 -5.62
N VAL A 373 -22.57 1.48 -6.52
CA VAL A 373 -22.10 0.11 -6.66
C VAL A 373 -20.65 0.04 -6.20
N THR A 374 -20.23 -1.11 -5.67
CA THR A 374 -18.89 -1.29 -5.09
C THR A 374 -18.27 -2.56 -5.67
N THR A 375 -17.00 -2.51 -5.98
CA THR A 375 -16.19 -3.65 -6.44
C THR A 375 -15.56 -4.40 -5.26
N ALA A 376 -14.91 -5.51 -5.53
CA ALA A 376 -14.26 -6.34 -4.50
C ALA A 376 -13.19 -5.59 -3.72
N ASP A 377 -12.42 -4.73 -4.38
CA ASP A 377 -11.37 -3.87 -3.80
C ASP A 377 -11.91 -2.61 -3.08
N GLY A 378 -13.24 -2.39 -3.11
CA GLY A 378 -13.89 -1.22 -2.51
C GLY A 378 -13.99 -0.01 -3.44
N THR A 379 -13.54 -0.08 -4.67
CA THR A 379 -13.75 0.98 -5.68
C THR A 379 -15.23 1.15 -5.93
N THR A 380 -15.70 2.39 -6.06
CA THR A 380 -17.12 2.70 -6.21
C THR A 380 -17.44 3.32 -7.56
N GLY A 381 -18.61 2.95 -8.09
CA GLY A 381 -19.25 3.56 -9.25
C GLY A 381 -20.68 3.95 -8.95
N THR A 382 -21.38 4.50 -9.94
CA THR A 382 -22.78 4.91 -9.78
C THR A 382 -23.63 4.45 -10.95
N VAL A 383 -24.89 4.11 -10.64
CA VAL A 383 -25.97 3.91 -11.62
C VAL A 383 -27.04 4.96 -11.35
N THR A 384 -27.43 5.72 -12.38
CA THR A 384 -28.42 6.77 -12.26
C THR A 384 -29.72 6.35 -12.94
N ILE A 385 -30.83 6.42 -12.21
CA ILE A 385 -32.16 6.10 -12.71
C ILE A 385 -32.98 7.38 -12.92
N THR A 386 -33.52 7.55 -14.09
CA THR A 386 -34.47 8.62 -14.40
C THR A 386 -35.91 8.06 -14.41
N ILE A 387 -36.80 8.64 -13.62
CA ILE A 387 -38.19 8.32 -13.52
C ILE A 387 -38.93 9.42 -14.25
N ASN A 388 -39.73 9.07 -15.28
CA ASN A 388 -40.51 10.02 -16.02
C ASN A 388 -42.00 9.88 -15.62
N GLY A 389 -42.69 11.00 -15.48
CA GLY A 389 -44.10 11.05 -15.21
C GLY A 389 -44.98 10.78 -16.46
N THR A 390 -46.19 10.39 -16.20
CA THR A 390 -47.30 10.32 -17.17
C THR A 390 -48.44 11.20 -16.67
N ASN A 391 -49.42 11.44 -17.53
CA ASN A 391 -50.63 12.15 -17.12
C ASN A 391 -51.63 11.18 -16.49
N ASP A 392 -52.03 11.45 -15.28
CA ASP A 392 -53.20 10.82 -14.65
C ASP A 392 -54.48 11.54 -14.98
N ALA A 393 -55.56 10.78 -15.15
CA ALA A 393 -56.85 11.38 -15.43
C ALA A 393 -57.48 11.92 -14.13
N PRO A 394 -57.97 13.16 -14.13
CA PRO A 394 -58.66 13.71 -12.96
C PRO A 394 -59.88 12.92 -12.58
N THR A 395 -60.12 12.78 -11.30
CA THR A 395 -61.38 12.23 -10.77
C THR A 395 -62.36 13.35 -10.46
N ILE A 396 -63.58 13.17 -10.85
CA ILE A 396 -64.68 14.11 -10.56
C ILE A 396 -65.63 13.43 -9.58
N SER A 397 -65.91 14.11 -8.49
CA SER A 397 -66.82 13.68 -7.44
C SER A 397 -67.79 14.76 -7.07
N GLY A 398 -68.92 14.43 -6.40
CA GLY A 398 -69.88 15.38 -5.94
C GLY A 398 -71.34 15.09 -6.48
N GLU A 399 -72.17 16.06 -6.37
CA GLU A 399 -73.59 15.95 -6.74
C GLU A 399 -73.78 16.17 -8.27
N ALA A 400 -73.80 15.08 -9.03
CA ALA A 400 -73.90 15.09 -10.50
C ALA A 400 -75.35 15.01 -10.99
N ALA A 401 -76.33 14.83 -10.13
CA ALA A 401 -77.69 14.75 -10.44
C ALA A 401 -78.60 15.48 -9.44
N GLY A 402 -79.71 16.00 -9.88
CA GLY A 402 -80.70 16.66 -9.02
C GLY A 402 -82.03 16.64 -9.64
N ASP A 403 -83.10 16.66 -8.82
CA ASP A 403 -84.49 16.61 -9.26
C ASP A 403 -85.15 17.98 -9.10
N VAL A 404 -85.89 18.41 -10.12
CA VAL A 404 -86.73 19.55 -10.08
C VAL A 404 -88.22 19.10 -10.20
N LYS A 405 -89.13 19.83 -9.58
CA LYS A 405 -90.54 19.55 -9.64
C LYS A 405 -91.27 20.70 -10.34
N GLU A 406 -92.30 20.37 -11.18
CA GLU A 406 -93.05 21.31 -11.97
C GLU A 406 -93.71 22.45 -11.14
N ASP A 407 -94.26 22.13 -9.98
CA ASP A 407 -94.90 23.10 -9.09
C ASP A 407 -94.10 23.32 -7.79
N GLY A 408 -92.76 22.99 -7.78
CA GLY A 408 -91.87 23.10 -6.62
C GLY A 408 -90.67 23.90 -6.92
N ALA A 409 -89.52 23.43 -6.37
CA ALA A 409 -88.22 24.01 -6.64
C ALA A 409 -87.88 23.83 -8.12
N GLN A 410 -87.69 24.92 -8.84
CA GLN A 410 -87.40 24.95 -10.28
C GLN A 410 -85.90 25.03 -10.57
N GLU A 411 -85.09 25.19 -9.53
CA GLU A 411 -83.61 25.20 -9.62
C GLU A 411 -83.06 24.14 -8.70
N VAL A 412 -82.07 23.43 -9.18
CA VAL A 412 -81.24 22.55 -8.42
C VAL A 412 -79.78 22.94 -8.66
N SER A 413 -79.05 23.06 -7.60
CA SER A 413 -77.61 23.34 -7.63
C SER A 413 -76.86 22.18 -6.99
N GLY A 414 -75.71 21.84 -7.56
CA GLY A 414 -74.76 20.86 -7.01
C GLY A 414 -73.32 21.37 -7.13
N GLN A 415 -72.46 20.82 -6.37
CA GLN A 415 -71.06 21.12 -6.47
C GLN A 415 -70.30 19.86 -6.87
N LEU A 416 -69.52 19.99 -7.93
CA LEU A 416 -68.53 18.96 -8.35
C LEU A 416 -67.17 19.36 -7.86
N ALA A 417 -66.43 18.42 -7.29
CA ALA A 417 -65.03 18.54 -6.94
C ALA A 417 -64.16 17.79 -7.95
N LYS A 418 -63.13 18.43 -8.49
CA LYS A 418 -62.08 17.84 -9.30
C LYS A 418 -60.92 17.47 -8.34
N GLN A 419 -60.41 16.30 -8.48
CA GLN A 419 -59.18 15.87 -7.82
C GLN A 419 -58.29 15.24 -8.88
N ASP A 420 -57.06 15.75 -8.97
CA ASP A 420 -55.99 15.28 -9.84
C ASP A 420 -54.82 14.81 -9.00
N VAL A 421 -54.20 13.71 -9.38
CA VAL A 421 -53.01 13.17 -8.71
C VAL A 421 -51.76 13.94 -9.14
N ASP A 422 -51.74 14.39 -10.42
CA ASP A 422 -50.65 15.19 -10.96
C ASP A 422 -50.62 16.58 -10.29
N THR A 423 -49.49 16.90 -9.66
CA THR A 423 -49.36 18.14 -8.87
C THR A 423 -49.37 19.41 -9.71
N SER A 424 -49.05 19.34 -11.00
CA SER A 424 -49.01 20.46 -11.93
C SER A 424 -50.32 20.66 -12.72
N ASP A 425 -51.26 19.71 -12.67
CA ASP A 425 -52.55 19.75 -13.38
C ASP A 425 -53.67 20.32 -12.50
N THR A 426 -53.87 21.64 -12.62
CA THR A 426 -54.89 22.40 -11.86
C THR A 426 -56.21 22.58 -12.61
#